data_e0e4247f65a643bbe32a9e8f2117a8a3
#
_entry.id   e0e4247f65a643bbe32a9e8f2117a8a3
#
_cell.length_a   1.000
_cell.length_b   1.000
_cell.length_c   1.000
_cell.angle_alpha   90.00
_cell.angle_beta   90.00
_cell.angle_gamma   90.00
#
_symmetry.space_group_name_H-M   'P 1'
#
loop_
_entity.id
_entity.type
_entity.pdbx_description
1 polymer ?
#
loop_
_entity_poly.entity_id
_entity_poly.type
_entity_poly.pdbx_seq_one_letter_code
_entity_poly.pdbx_strand_id
1 'polypeptide(L)'
;MEILVTGAGGFVGAALAPELVARGHTVRAGTRRPERYRGPAGVVPHRFDLDDEASLAPALEGVELAYYLVHSMAEKGEFARRDLHHARAFGRAARAAGVDRVVYLSGLGDEREGLSQHLASRRAVEDALASTGPELTVLRAAMVLGRGGA
;
A
#
# COMPACT_ATOMS: atom_id res chain seq x y z
N MET A 1 -7.13 -16.74 0.47
CA MET A 1 -6.12 -15.95 -0.25
C MET A 1 -5.05 -15.51 0.72
N GLU A 2 -3.82 -15.49 0.27
CA GLU A 2 -2.70 -14.86 0.98
C GLU A 2 -2.62 -13.37 0.61
N ILE A 3 -2.81 -12.49 1.59
CA ILE A 3 -2.95 -11.05 1.35
C ILE A 3 -1.87 -10.27 2.10
N LEU A 4 -1.14 -9.40 1.39
CA LEU A 4 -0.25 -8.42 2.00
C LEU A 4 -0.97 -7.08 2.17
N VAL A 5 -0.96 -6.53 3.39
CA VAL A 5 -1.42 -5.16 3.68
C VAL A 5 -0.20 -4.32 4.04
N THR A 6 0.26 -3.47 3.12
CA THR A 6 1.29 -2.47 3.43
C THR A 6 0.66 -1.33 4.22
N GLY A 7 1.39 -0.75 5.17
CA GLY A 7 0.80 0.28 6.03
C GLY A 7 -0.29 -0.24 6.99
N ALA A 8 -0.23 -1.52 7.35
CA ALA A 8 -1.21 -2.18 8.22
C ALA A 8 -1.36 -1.54 9.63
N GLY A 9 -0.36 -0.79 10.09
CA GLY A 9 -0.43 -0.01 11.34
C GLY A 9 -1.04 1.39 11.17
N GLY A 10 -1.33 1.82 9.93
CA GLY A 10 -1.99 3.08 9.63
C GLY A 10 -3.51 3.01 9.80
N PHE A 11 -4.19 4.16 9.71
CA PHE A 11 -5.63 4.29 9.92
C PHE A 11 -6.47 3.31 9.09
N VAL A 12 -6.25 3.25 7.77
CA VAL A 12 -7.00 2.35 6.88
C VAL A 12 -6.56 0.91 7.07
N GLY A 13 -5.25 0.64 7.12
CA GLY A 13 -4.72 -0.71 7.24
C GLY A 13 -5.11 -1.40 8.54
N ALA A 14 -5.15 -0.67 9.66
CA ALA A 14 -5.57 -1.20 10.95
C ALA A 14 -7.06 -1.58 11.00
N ALA A 15 -7.90 -0.91 10.21
CA ALA A 15 -9.31 -1.27 10.07
C ALA A 15 -9.51 -2.44 9.06
N LEU A 16 -8.72 -2.45 7.98
CA LEU A 16 -8.85 -3.44 6.91
C LEU A 16 -8.37 -4.84 7.34
N ALA A 17 -7.21 -4.92 8.01
CA ALA A 17 -6.58 -6.20 8.30
C ALA A 17 -7.48 -7.18 9.10
N PRO A 18 -8.16 -6.76 10.18
CA PRO A 18 -9.07 -7.66 10.92
C PRO A 18 -10.27 -8.10 10.08
N GLU A 19 -10.79 -7.25 9.21
CA GLU A 19 -11.91 -7.60 8.32
C GLU A 19 -11.52 -8.68 7.31
N LEU A 20 -10.30 -8.62 6.79
CA LEU A 20 -9.78 -9.66 5.89
C LEU A 20 -9.62 -11.00 6.63
N VAL A 21 -9.09 -10.99 7.87
CA VAL A 21 -8.98 -12.19 8.70
C VAL A 21 -10.36 -12.77 8.99
N ALA A 22 -11.35 -11.94 9.37
CA ALA A 22 -12.72 -12.37 9.64
C ALA A 22 -13.40 -13.03 8.43
N ARG A 23 -12.96 -12.70 7.22
CA ARG A 23 -13.43 -13.31 5.96
C ARG A 23 -12.64 -14.55 5.54
N GLY A 24 -11.75 -15.05 6.40
CA GLY A 24 -11.01 -16.30 6.19
C GLY A 24 -9.77 -16.15 5.31
N HIS A 25 -9.22 -14.93 5.16
CA HIS A 25 -7.97 -14.72 4.46
C HIS A 25 -6.77 -14.84 5.40
N THR A 26 -5.63 -15.29 4.89
CA THR A 26 -4.34 -15.18 5.56
C THR A 26 -3.80 -13.77 5.30
N VAL A 27 -3.50 -13.03 6.37
CA VAL A 27 -3.12 -11.62 6.25
C VAL A 27 -1.72 -11.37 6.79
N ARG A 28 -0.86 -10.83 5.94
CA ARG A 28 0.47 -10.32 6.29
C ARG A 28 0.43 -8.82 6.47
N ALA A 29 0.93 -8.34 7.60
CA ALA A 29 1.17 -6.91 7.82
C ALA A 29 2.57 -6.53 7.35
N GLY A 30 2.67 -5.80 6.25
CA GLY A 30 3.94 -5.23 5.78
C GLY A 30 4.36 -4.08 6.68
N THR A 31 5.45 -4.25 7.43
CA THR A 31 5.96 -3.25 8.38
C THR A 31 7.47 -3.21 8.41
N ARG A 32 8.05 -2.01 8.64
CA ARG A 32 9.49 -1.83 8.81
C ARG A 32 10.04 -2.52 10.06
N ARG A 33 9.21 -2.71 11.08
CA ARG A 33 9.58 -3.25 12.40
C ARG A 33 8.57 -4.30 12.85
N PRO A 34 8.66 -5.55 12.34
CA PRO A 34 7.73 -6.62 12.68
C PRO A 34 7.61 -6.88 14.18
N GLU A 35 8.73 -6.77 14.90
CA GLU A 35 8.80 -6.99 16.35
C GLU A 35 8.02 -5.95 17.17
N ARG A 36 7.70 -4.80 16.57
CA ARG A 36 6.93 -3.72 17.20
C ARG A 36 5.46 -3.69 16.76
N TYR A 37 5.10 -4.50 15.77
CA TYR A 37 3.73 -4.53 15.30
C TYR A 37 2.78 -5.06 16.39
N ARG A 38 1.71 -4.34 16.64
CA ARG A 38 0.67 -4.67 17.61
C ARG A 38 -0.69 -4.65 16.92
N GLY A 39 -0.84 -5.54 15.96
CA GLY A 39 -2.07 -5.70 15.21
C GLY A 39 -3.02 -6.73 15.82
N PRO A 40 -4.18 -6.93 15.18
CA PRO A 40 -5.17 -7.91 15.63
C PRO A 40 -4.65 -9.34 15.50
N ALA A 41 -5.29 -10.25 16.26
CA ALA A 41 -5.02 -11.68 16.16
C ALA A 41 -5.28 -12.19 14.74
N GLY A 42 -4.44 -13.11 14.26
CA GLY A 42 -4.54 -13.68 12.91
C GLY A 42 -3.82 -12.87 11.82
N VAL A 43 -3.26 -11.72 12.14
CA VAL A 43 -2.40 -10.94 11.23
C VAL A 43 -0.93 -11.19 11.56
N VAL A 44 -0.17 -11.66 10.58
CA VAL A 44 1.24 -12.00 10.74
C VAL A 44 2.13 -10.86 10.25
N PRO A 45 2.98 -10.25 11.10
CA PRO A 45 3.87 -9.19 10.67
C PRO A 45 5.03 -9.74 9.85
N HIS A 46 5.31 -9.06 8.72
CA HIS A 46 6.46 -9.32 7.86
C HIS A 46 7.30 -8.07 7.69
N ARG A 47 8.63 -8.23 7.64
CA ARG A 47 9.51 -7.11 7.31
C ARG A 47 9.22 -6.65 5.89
N PHE A 48 8.86 -5.38 5.78
CA PHE A 48 8.58 -4.71 4.53
C PHE A 48 9.00 -3.25 4.65
N ASP A 49 10.03 -2.87 3.92
CA ASP A 49 10.60 -1.53 3.94
C ASP A 49 10.89 -1.08 2.51
N LEU A 50 10.20 -0.05 2.05
CA LEU A 50 10.36 0.47 0.69
C LEU A 50 11.71 1.17 0.45
N ASP A 51 12.43 1.52 1.52
CA ASP A 51 13.82 2.00 1.45
C ASP A 51 14.84 0.85 1.41
N ASP A 52 14.41 -0.39 1.66
CA ASP A 52 15.20 -1.61 1.60
C ASP A 52 14.53 -2.59 0.62
N GLU A 53 14.81 -2.43 -0.69
CA GLU A 53 14.21 -3.23 -1.75
C GLU A 53 14.40 -4.75 -1.54
N ALA A 54 15.48 -5.16 -0.86
CA ALA A 54 15.71 -6.57 -0.56
C ALA A 54 14.64 -7.19 0.37
N SER A 55 13.95 -6.35 1.15
CA SER A 55 12.86 -6.79 2.02
C SER A 55 11.55 -7.09 1.27
N LEU A 56 11.40 -6.63 0.01
CA LEU A 56 10.14 -6.70 -0.71
C LEU A 56 9.84 -8.12 -1.20
N ALA A 57 10.81 -8.78 -1.81
CA ALA A 57 10.61 -10.12 -2.37
C ALA A 57 10.17 -11.16 -1.32
N PRO A 58 10.82 -11.28 -0.13
CA PRO A 58 10.35 -12.20 0.90
C PRO A 58 8.95 -11.89 1.44
N ALA A 59 8.60 -10.60 1.54
CA ALA A 59 7.27 -10.19 2.01
C ALA A 59 6.16 -10.51 1.02
N LEU A 60 6.49 -10.58 -0.28
CA LEU A 60 5.55 -10.83 -1.39
C LEU A 60 5.50 -12.30 -1.82
N GLU A 61 6.39 -13.16 -1.33
CA GLU A 61 6.42 -14.58 -1.70
C GLU A 61 5.08 -15.27 -1.39
N GLY A 62 4.43 -15.83 -2.41
CA GLY A 62 3.14 -16.52 -2.30
C GLY A 62 1.93 -15.61 -2.03
N VAL A 63 2.09 -14.30 -2.09
CA VAL A 63 0.99 -13.33 -1.97
C VAL A 63 0.19 -13.29 -3.27
N GLU A 64 -1.13 -13.45 -3.16
CA GLU A 64 -2.06 -13.38 -4.29
C GLU A 64 -2.59 -11.94 -4.50
N LEU A 65 -2.84 -11.21 -3.40
CA LEU A 65 -3.39 -9.85 -3.40
C LEU A 65 -2.56 -8.94 -2.48
N ALA A 66 -2.23 -7.74 -2.94
CA ALA A 66 -1.54 -6.77 -2.11
C ALA A 66 -2.29 -5.43 -2.04
N TYR A 67 -2.50 -4.91 -0.82
CA TYR A 67 -2.98 -3.56 -0.59
C TYR A 67 -1.79 -2.61 -0.43
N TYR A 68 -1.66 -1.66 -1.35
CA TYR A 68 -0.65 -0.61 -1.27
C TYR A 68 -1.24 0.64 -0.61
N LEU A 69 -1.06 0.76 0.72
CA LEU A 69 -1.63 1.84 1.53
C LEU A 69 -0.56 2.81 2.08
N VAL A 70 0.67 2.68 1.62
CA VAL A 70 1.78 3.53 2.05
C VAL A 70 1.85 4.78 1.18
N HIS A 71 1.96 5.94 1.82
CA HIS A 71 2.24 7.23 1.16
C HIS A 71 2.92 8.17 2.14
N SER A 72 3.74 9.08 1.61
CA SER A 72 4.33 10.13 2.42
C SER A 72 3.32 11.25 2.66
N MET A 73 3.19 11.68 3.92
CA MET A 73 2.30 12.78 4.32
C MET A 73 2.95 14.16 4.14
N ALA A 74 4.17 14.24 3.61
CA ALA A 74 4.93 15.47 3.57
C ALA A 74 4.78 16.23 2.24
N GLU A 75 4.70 17.57 2.32
CA GLU A 75 4.34 18.49 1.24
C GLU A 75 5.49 18.92 0.31
N LYS A 76 6.70 18.35 0.40
CA LYS A 76 7.87 18.82 -0.38
C LYS A 76 8.24 17.85 -1.50
N GLY A 77 8.70 18.42 -2.64
CA GLY A 77 8.98 17.70 -3.90
C GLY A 77 9.93 16.48 -3.83
N GLU A 78 10.80 16.37 -2.84
CA GLU A 78 11.60 15.17 -2.59
C GLU A 78 10.78 13.94 -2.26
N PHE A 79 9.68 14.12 -1.52
CA PHE A 79 8.79 13.02 -1.12
C PHE A 79 8.00 12.47 -2.31
N ALA A 80 7.58 13.31 -3.25
CA ALA A 80 6.91 12.85 -4.46
C ALA A 80 7.81 11.95 -5.32
N ARG A 81 9.10 12.29 -5.43
CA ARG A 81 10.08 11.44 -6.13
C ARG A 81 10.32 10.12 -5.41
N ARG A 82 10.38 10.15 -4.07
CA ARG A 82 10.54 8.97 -3.23
C ARG A 82 9.31 8.06 -3.34
N ASP A 83 8.10 8.60 -3.23
CA ASP A 83 6.86 7.83 -3.38
C ASP A 83 6.77 7.17 -4.75
N LEU A 84 7.18 7.87 -5.81
CA LEU A 84 7.24 7.33 -7.16
C LEU A 84 8.27 6.20 -7.30
N HIS A 85 9.45 6.36 -6.69
CA HIS A 85 10.49 5.31 -6.66
C HIS A 85 9.98 4.07 -5.92
N HIS A 86 9.39 4.26 -4.74
CA HIS A 86 8.79 3.20 -3.92
C HIS A 86 7.68 2.44 -4.67
N ALA A 87 6.78 3.16 -5.34
CA ALA A 87 5.72 2.54 -6.11
C ALA A 87 6.25 1.67 -7.26
N ARG A 88 7.29 2.16 -7.97
CA ARG A 88 7.94 1.39 -9.03
C ARG A 88 8.66 0.16 -8.49
N ALA A 89 9.41 0.28 -7.40
CA ALA A 89 10.11 -0.84 -6.77
C ALA A 89 9.11 -1.91 -6.30
N PHE A 90 8.06 -1.48 -5.61
CA PHE A 90 6.98 -2.36 -5.18
C PHE A 90 6.29 -3.05 -6.35
N GLY A 91 5.90 -2.30 -7.39
CA GLY A 91 5.23 -2.86 -8.57
C GLY A 91 6.06 -3.94 -9.25
N ARG A 92 7.36 -3.69 -9.47
CA ARG A 92 8.29 -4.68 -10.03
C ARG A 92 8.39 -5.93 -9.14
N ALA A 93 8.55 -5.74 -7.82
CA ALA A 93 8.66 -6.85 -6.88
C ALA A 93 7.37 -7.69 -6.82
N ALA A 94 6.20 -7.04 -6.81
CA ALA A 94 4.91 -7.71 -6.81
C ALA A 94 4.70 -8.53 -8.10
N ARG A 95 5.04 -7.97 -9.27
CA ARG A 95 4.99 -8.70 -10.54
C ARG A 95 5.95 -9.89 -10.56
N ALA A 96 7.18 -9.70 -10.09
CA ALA A 96 8.19 -10.77 -10.03
C ALA A 96 7.80 -11.90 -9.07
N ALA A 97 7.10 -11.59 -7.98
CA ALA A 97 6.59 -12.57 -7.03
C ALA A 97 5.31 -13.29 -7.48
N GLY A 98 4.72 -12.89 -8.62
CA GLY A 98 3.50 -13.50 -9.15
C GLY A 98 2.22 -13.06 -8.41
N VAL A 99 2.23 -11.88 -7.79
CA VAL A 99 1.01 -11.29 -7.22
C VAL A 99 -0.01 -11.06 -8.34
N ASP A 100 -1.24 -11.49 -8.16
CA ASP A 100 -2.28 -11.34 -9.19
C ASP A 100 -2.75 -9.89 -9.29
N ARG A 101 -2.95 -9.23 -8.15
CA ARG A 101 -3.55 -7.88 -8.12
C ARG A 101 -2.99 -7.01 -7.00
N VAL A 102 -2.84 -5.73 -7.31
CA VAL A 102 -2.59 -4.66 -6.33
C VAL A 102 -3.84 -3.80 -6.19
N VAL A 103 -4.25 -3.50 -4.96
CA VAL A 103 -5.28 -2.51 -4.65
C VAL A 103 -4.60 -1.28 -4.06
N TYR A 104 -4.78 -0.14 -4.71
CA TYR A 104 -4.24 1.15 -4.27
C TYR A 104 -5.34 2.10 -3.83
N LEU A 105 -5.20 2.70 -2.66
CA LEU A 105 -6.09 3.75 -2.18
C LEU A 105 -5.53 5.12 -2.54
N SER A 106 -6.18 5.78 -3.50
CA SER A 106 -5.82 7.09 -4.02
C SER A 106 -6.78 8.19 -3.55
N GLY A 107 -6.45 9.44 -3.87
CA GLY A 107 -7.29 10.59 -3.62
C GLY A 107 -8.30 10.83 -4.73
N LEU A 108 -9.47 11.36 -4.36
CA LEU A 108 -10.45 11.89 -5.30
C LEU A 108 -9.98 13.25 -5.80
N GLY A 109 -10.00 13.47 -7.11
CA GLY A 109 -9.68 14.76 -7.75
C GLY A 109 -9.98 14.70 -9.24
N ASP A 110 -10.54 15.79 -9.79
CA ASP A 110 -10.76 15.92 -11.23
C ASP A 110 -9.55 16.60 -11.88
N GLU A 111 -9.05 16.03 -12.96
CA GLU A 111 -7.94 16.58 -13.75
C GLU A 111 -8.26 17.96 -14.37
N ARG A 112 -9.57 18.27 -14.52
CA ARG A 112 -10.06 19.51 -15.12
C ARG A 112 -9.92 20.74 -14.22
N GLU A 113 -9.74 20.55 -12.90
CA GLU A 113 -9.71 21.63 -11.91
C GLU A 113 -8.31 22.03 -11.42
N GLY A 114 -7.24 21.48 -12.04
CA GLY A 114 -5.88 21.67 -11.56
C GLY A 114 -5.65 20.92 -10.24
N LEU A 115 -5.00 19.76 -10.32
CA LEU A 115 -4.70 18.92 -9.15
C LEU A 115 -3.77 19.65 -8.17
N SER A 116 -4.08 19.58 -6.88
CA SER A 116 -3.09 19.95 -5.86
C SER A 116 -1.84 19.08 -6.00
N GLN A 117 -0.68 19.57 -5.53
CA GLN A 117 0.58 18.79 -5.59
C GLN A 117 0.42 17.39 -4.98
N HIS A 118 -0.38 17.27 -3.93
CA HIS A 118 -0.67 16.00 -3.27
C HIS A 118 -1.45 15.04 -4.19
N LEU A 119 -2.48 15.52 -4.87
CA LEU A 119 -3.27 14.70 -5.81
C LEU A 119 -2.45 14.34 -7.06
N ALA A 120 -1.61 15.26 -7.57
CA ALA A 120 -0.71 14.97 -8.67
C ALA A 120 0.31 13.87 -8.31
N SER A 121 0.86 13.90 -7.09
CA SER A 121 1.74 12.83 -6.59
C SER A 121 1.03 11.48 -6.54
N ARG A 122 -0.22 11.44 -6.06
CA ARG A 122 -1.01 10.20 -6.03
C ARG A 122 -1.31 9.64 -7.41
N ARG A 123 -1.57 10.50 -8.41
CA ARG A 123 -1.72 10.08 -9.81
C ARG A 123 -0.43 9.48 -10.35
N ALA A 124 0.72 10.12 -10.10
CA ALA A 124 2.01 9.57 -10.50
C ALA A 124 2.29 8.19 -9.87
N VAL A 125 1.86 7.95 -8.64
CA VAL A 125 1.92 6.62 -8.00
C VAL A 125 0.98 5.62 -8.68
N GLU A 126 -0.25 6.00 -9.06
CA GLU A 126 -1.17 5.15 -9.85
C GLU A 126 -0.50 4.70 -11.15
N ASP A 127 0.05 5.64 -11.91
CA ASP A 127 0.73 5.36 -13.20
C ASP A 127 1.96 4.46 -13.01
N ALA A 128 2.72 4.69 -11.94
CA ALA A 128 3.88 3.87 -11.61
C ALA A 128 3.48 2.42 -11.29
N LEU A 129 2.46 2.20 -10.46
CA LEU A 129 1.94 0.89 -10.13
C LEU A 129 1.35 0.19 -11.36
N ALA A 130 0.57 0.91 -12.17
CA ALA A 130 -0.03 0.37 -13.39
C ALA A 130 1.02 -0.07 -14.43
N SER A 131 2.11 0.71 -14.58
CA SER A 131 3.14 0.42 -15.58
C SER A 131 4.14 -0.67 -15.14
N THR A 132 4.37 -0.84 -13.85
CA THR A 132 5.39 -1.76 -13.33
C THR A 132 4.82 -2.99 -12.64
N GLY A 133 3.64 -2.87 -12.03
CA GLY A 133 3.00 -3.90 -11.21
C GLY A 133 2.17 -4.93 -11.99
N PRO A 134 1.51 -5.84 -11.26
CA PRO A 134 0.46 -6.71 -11.77
C PRO A 134 -0.82 -5.90 -12.04
N GLU A 135 -1.97 -6.59 -12.17
CA GLU A 135 -3.26 -5.91 -12.34
C GLU A 135 -3.54 -4.93 -11.19
N LEU A 136 -3.92 -3.68 -11.53
CA LEU A 136 -4.14 -2.61 -10.56
C LEU A 136 -5.62 -2.28 -10.42
N THR A 137 -6.12 -2.29 -9.18
CA THR A 137 -7.40 -1.71 -8.80
C THR A 137 -7.16 -0.43 -8.01
N VAL A 138 -7.66 0.69 -8.49
CA VAL A 138 -7.55 1.99 -7.81
C VAL A 138 -8.88 2.35 -7.16
N LEU A 139 -8.86 2.54 -5.85
CA LEU A 139 -9.98 3.10 -5.08
C LEU A 139 -9.68 4.57 -4.82
N ARG A 140 -10.54 5.46 -5.33
CA ARG A 140 -10.39 6.90 -5.12
C ARG A 140 -11.37 7.38 -4.06
N ALA A 141 -10.84 7.90 -2.95
CA ALA A 141 -11.63 8.42 -1.86
C ALA A 141 -11.34 9.91 -1.63
N ALA A 142 -12.36 10.67 -1.26
CA ALA A 142 -12.19 12.07 -0.83
C ALA A 142 -11.58 12.10 0.57
N MET A 143 -12.39 11.98 1.59
CA MET A 143 -11.98 11.93 2.99
C MET A 143 -12.45 10.60 3.58
N VAL A 144 -11.54 9.88 4.21
CA VAL A 144 -11.88 8.63 4.91
C VAL A 144 -12.05 8.95 6.39
N LEU A 145 -13.27 8.76 6.88
CA LEU A 145 -13.63 9.01 8.28
C LEU A 145 -13.84 7.69 9.01
N GLY A 146 -13.47 7.65 10.29
CA GLY A 146 -13.67 6.47 11.12
C GLY A 146 -13.09 6.62 12.52
N ARG A 147 -13.29 5.62 13.36
CA ARG A 147 -12.71 5.60 14.71
C ARG A 147 -11.19 5.52 14.62
N GLY A 148 -10.48 6.40 15.36
CA GLY A 148 -9.02 6.44 15.38
C GLY A 148 -8.37 7.24 14.24
N GLY A 149 -9.17 7.85 13.37
CA GLY A 149 -8.71 8.87 12.42
C GLY A 149 -8.77 10.25 13.06
N ALA A 150 -7.74 11.08 12.81
CA ALA A 150 -7.73 12.47 13.24
C ALA A 150 -8.67 13.31 12.38
#